data_7b24a17d8c46a43da7c1066cc22e2a88
#
_entry.id   7b24a17d8c46a43da7c1066cc22e2a88
#
_cell.length_a   1.000
_cell.length_b   1.000
_cell.length_c   1.000
_cell.angle_alpha   90.00
_cell.angle_beta   90.00
_cell.angle_gamma   90.00
#
_symmetry.space_group_name_H-M   'P 1'
#
loop_
_entity.id
_entity.type
_entity.pdbx_description
1 polymer ?
#
loop_
_entity_poly.entity_id
_entity_poly.type
_entity_poly.pdbx_seq_one_letter_code
_entity_poly.pdbx_strand_id
1 'polypeptide(L)'
;RGLVGSEMCIRDSLYIMNIQDIFSGNIPVDSVQTLDSLTTVRKDTLMERTKREEEFRRQYEETEKYNLTSITSQPDVTGLILYRPTRGMVSDRFDAKKKHYGTDIAANPNESVLATMDGTVILSTYTAETGYLIGVQHSQDLISVYKHCGSLLKKEGDRVKGGEAIALVGNSGTFSTGPHLHFELWYKGHPVNPEKYIVF
;
A
#
# COMPACT_ATOMS: atom_id res chain seq x y z
N ARG A 1 20.43 30.36 11.52
CA ARG A 1 19.61 30.80 10.37
C ARG A 1 20.52 31.06 9.18
N GLY A 2 20.43 30.27 8.12
CA GLY A 2 20.87 30.63 6.76
C GLY A 2 22.19 30.04 6.31
N LEU A 3 22.20 28.80 5.78
CA LEU A 3 23.28 28.30 4.90
C LEU A 3 22.84 27.20 3.90
N VAL A 4 21.54 26.98 3.72
CA VAL A 4 21.03 25.95 2.77
C VAL A 4 20.67 26.54 1.40
N GLY A 5 20.63 27.88 1.26
CA GLY A 5 20.26 28.55 0.01
C GLY A 5 21.40 28.84 -0.97
N SER A 6 22.68 28.79 -0.53
CA SER A 6 23.80 29.23 -1.38
C SER A 6 24.41 28.13 -2.26
N GLU A 7 24.39 26.89 -1.82
CA GLU A 7 24.98 25.78 -2.60
C GLU A 7 24.13 25.37 -3.81
N MET A 8 22.81 25.48 -3.71
CA MET A 8 21.90 25.18 -4.83
C MET A 8 22.02 26.22 -5.96
N CYS A 9 22.15 27.51 -5.60
CA CYS A 9 22.33 28.59 -6.58
C CYS A 9 23.71 28.56 -7.31
N ILE A 10 24.75 28.09 -6.64
CA ILE A 10 26.09 27.95 -7.23
C ILE A 10 26.16 26.84 -8.28
N ARG A 11 25.46 25.73 -8.00
CA ARG A 11 25.42 24.58 -8.89
C ARG A 11 24.62 24.87 -10.17
N ASP A 12 23.51 25.58 -10.04
CA ASP A 12 22.67 25.96 -11.17
C ASP A 12 23.35 27.04 -12.06
N SER A 13 24.07 27.98 -11.44
CA SER A 13 24.82 29.01 -12.20
C SER A 13 26.02 28.43 -12.95
N LEU A 14 26.74 27.46 -12.39
CA LEU A 14 27.82 26.74 -13.09
C LEU A 14 27.29 25.90 -14.26
N TYR A 15 26.14 25.29 -14.13
CA TYR A 15 25.49 24.54 -15.20
C TYR A 15 25.07 25.46 -16.35
N ILE A 16 24.48 26.61 -16.04
CA ILE A 16 24.07 27.62 -17.04
C ILE A 16 25.29 28.26 -17.75
N MET A 17 26.37 28.53 -17.01
CA MET A 17 27.62 29.06 -17.61
C MET A 17 28.25 28.03 -18.55
N ASN A 18 28.30 26.75 -18.19
CA ASN A 18 28.80 25.68 -19.06
C ASN A 18 27.98 25.54 -20.34
N ILE A 19 26.65 25.67 -20.27
CA ILE A 19 25.76 25.66 -21.43
C ILE A 19 26.02 26.88 -22.32
N GLN A 20 26.20 28.07 -21.76
CA GLN A 20 26.51 29.29 -22.51
C GLN A 20 27.88 29.20 -23.23
N ASP A 21 28.87 28.61 -22.57
CA ASP A 21 30.21 28.42 -23.16
C ASP A 21 30.21 27.40 -24.30
N ILE A 22 29.39 26.36 -24.21
CA ILE A 22 29.18 25.40 -25.31
C ILE A 22 28.47 26.05 -26.48
N PHE A 23 27.43 26.87 -26.26
CA PHE A 23 26.72 27.57 -27.33
C PHE A 23 27.50 28.71 -27.96
N SER A 24 28.42 29.36 -27.23
CA SER A 24 29.30 30.40 -27.74
C SER A 24 30.55 29.87 -28.46
N GLY A 25 30.73 28.54 -28.52
CA GLY A 25 31.85 27.89 -29.21
C GLY A 25 33.20 28.04 -28.50
N ASN A 26 33.22 28.48 -27.26
CA ASN A 26 34.45 28.69 -26.49
C ASN A 26 35.01 27.40 -25.90
N ILE A 27 34.22 26.33 -25.86
CA ILE A 27 34.66 24.99 -25.44
C ILE A 27 34.41 24.04 -26.63
N PRO A 28 35.44 23.41 -27.18
CA PRO A 28 35.24 22.38 -28.20
C PRO A 28 34.52 21.19 -27.61
N VAL A 29 33.56 20.65 -28.36
CA VAL A 29 32.72 19.51 -27.98
C VAL A 29 33.54 18.23 -27.63
N ASP A 30 34.83 18.21 -27.98
CA ASP A 30 35.78 17.10 -27.73
C ASP A 30 36.53 17.17 -26.41
N SER A 31 36.28 18.15 -25.53
CA SER A 31 36.88 18.15 -24.18
C SER A 31 36.19 17.21 -23.19
N VAL A 32 35.55 16.15 -23.68
CA VAL A 32 35.02 15.03 -22.89
C VAL A 32 36.11 14.14 -22.26
N GLN A 33 37.41 14.52 -22.41
CA GLN A 33 38.53 13.79 -21.80
C GLN A 33 38.58 13.82 -20.25
N THR A 34 37.77 14.68 -19.60
CA THR A 34 37.66 14.69 -18.14
C THR A 34 36.62 13.71 -17.59
N LEU A 35 35.87 13.00 -18.44
CA LEU A 35 34.91 11.97 -17.99
C LEU A 35 35.58 10.67 -17.54
N ASP A 36 36.80 10.37 -18.03
CA ASP A 36 37.49 9.12 -17.64
C ASP A 36 37.98 9.12 -16.19
N SER A 37 38.34 10.27 -15.63
CA SER A 37 38.67 10.36 -14.20
C SER A 37 37.46 10.27 -13.28
N LEU A 38 36.29 10.72 -13.75
CA LEU A 38 35.02 10.61 -13.03
C LEU A 38 34.42 9.20 -13.16
N THR A 39 34.70 8.49 -14.26
CA THR A 39 34.23 7.10 -14.44
C THR A 39 35.02 6.10 -13.59
N THR A 40 36.30 6.32 -13.31
CA THR A 40 37.09 5.48 -12.40
C THR A 40 36.59 5.62 -10.95
N VAL A 41 36.33 6.84 -10.48
CA VAL A 41 35.77 7.07 -9.13
C VAL A 41 34.32 6.54 -9.02
N ARG A 42 33.52 6.62 -10.10
CA ARG A 42 32.18 6.04 -10.13
C ARG A 42 32.17 4.51 -10.15
N LYS A 43 33.11 3.86 -10.81
CA LYS A 43 33.20 2.40 -10.83
C LYS A 43 33.42 1.81 -9.43
N ASP A 44 34.30 2.42 -8.65
CA ASP A 44 34.60 1.93 -7.30
C ASP A 44 33.41 2.13 -6.35
N THR A 45 32.74 3.30 -6.41
CA THR A 45 31.54 3.54 -5.60
C THR A 45 30.32 2.72 -6.05
N LEU A 46 30.21 2.38 -7.33
CA LEU A 46 29.16 1.50 -7.84
C LEU A 46 29.39 0.04 -7.42
N MET A 47 30.65 -0.45 -7.46
CA MET A 47 30.96 -1.80 -6.97
C MET A 47 30.75 -1.96 -5.47
N GLU A 48 31.11 -0.96 -4.66
CA GLU A 48 30.82 -0.97 -3.22
C GLU A 48 29.32 -0.87 -2.91
N ARG A 49 28.59 -0.15 -3.74
CA ARG A 49 27.12 -0.08 -3.67
C ARG A 49 26.49 -1.42 -3.98
N THR A 50 26.92 -2.07 -5.06
CA THR A 50 26.43 -3.38 -5.49
C THR A 50 26.70 -4.44 -4.43
N LYS A 51 27.89 -4.46 -3.82
CA LYS A 51 28.21 -5.39 -2.73
C LYS A 51 27.35 -5.16 -1.49
N ARG A 52 27.11 -3.91 -1.11
CA ARG A 52 26.20 -3.56 0.00
C ARG A 52 24.75 -3.93 -0.28
N GLU A 53 24.29 -3.75 -1.52
CA GLU A 53 22.97 -4.19 -1.94
C GLU A 53 22.82 -5.71 -1.92
N GLU A 54 23.84 -6.44 -2.35
CA GLU A 54 23.85 -7.91 -2.28
C GLU A 54 23.88 -8.42 -0.84
N GLU A 55 24.67 -7.80 0.04
CA GLU A 55 24.70 -8.13 1.47
C GLU A 55 23.38 -7.81 2.15
N PHE A 56 22.78 -6.64 1.86
CA PHE A 56 21.49 -6.25 2.38
C PHE A 56 20.38 -7.20 1.89
N ARG A 57 20.37 -7.54 0.60
CA ARG A 57 19.42 -8.49 0.03
C ARG A 57 19.56 -9.87 0.65
N ARG A 58 20.79 -10.35 0.85
CA ARG A 58 21.04 -11.64 1.51
C ARG A 58 20.58 -11.65 2.96
N GLN A 59 20.86 -10.59 3.72
CA GLN A 59 20.36 -10.44 5.10
C GLN A 59 18.84 -10.37 5.15
N TYR A 60 18.23 -9.66 4.20
CA TYR A 60 16.79 -9.57 4.09
C TYR A 60 16.16 -10.92 3.74
N GLU A 61 16.71 -11.63 2.76
CA GLU A 61 16.26 -12.98 2.38
C GLU A 61 16.44 -14.01 3.50
N GLU A 62 17.52 -13.93 4.29
CA GLU A 62 17.70 -14.77 5.47
C GLU A 62 16.69 -14.46 6.56
N THR A 63 16.40 -13.18 6.80
CA THR A 63 15.40 -12.74 7.78
C THR A 63 13.98 -13.15 7.35
N GLU A 64 13.67 -13.02 6.05
CA GLU A 64 12.39 -13.46 5.47
C GLU A 64 12.22 -14.98 5.51
N LYS A 65 13.27 -15.78 5.30
CA LYS A 65 13.21 -17.23 5.46
C LYS A 65 12.77 -17.66 6.86
N TYR A 66 13.20 -16.93 7.88
CA TYR A 66 12.78 -17.20 9.27
C TYR A 66 11.37 -16.67 9.55
N ASN A 67 10.94 -15.59 8.90
CA ASN A 67 9.57 -15.09 9.00
C ASN A 67 8.55 -15.98 8.29
N LEU A 68 8.91 -16.63 7.18
CA LEU A 68 8.03 -17.58 6.48
C LEU A 68 7.73 -18.85 7.30
N THR A 69 8.63 -19.24 8.22
CA THR A 69 8.39 -20.37 9.12
C THR A 69 7.41 -20.04 10.25
N SER A 70 7.22 -18.75 10.56
CA SER A 70 6.24 -18.31 11.56
C SER A 70 4.81 -18.10 11.00
N ILE A 71 4.63 -18.19 9.68
CA ILE A 71 3.31 -18.06 9.00
C ILE A 71 2.42 -19.31 9.24
N THR A 72 2.97 -20.42 9.74
CA THR A 72 2.19 -21.61 10.14
C THR A 72 1.55 -21.48 11.53
N SER A 73 1.91 -20.51 12.35
CA SER A 73 1.14 -20.16 13.54
C SER A 73 -0.06 -19.32 13.07
N GLN A 74 -1.26 -19.85 13.25
CA GLN A 74 -2.49 -19.07 13.06
C GLN A 74 -2.31 -17.73 13.81
N PRO A 75 -2.64 -16.59 13.18
CA PRO A 75 -2.54 -15.31 13.86
C PRO A 75 -3.35 -15.41 15.15
N ASP A 76 -2.67 -15.18 16.27
CA ASP A 76 -3.31 -15.21 17.59
C ASP A 76 -4.13 -13.93 17.77
N VAL A 77 -5.24 -13.86 17.06
CA VAL A 77 -6.25 -12.81 17.14
C VAL A 77 -7.26 -13.16 18.24
N THR A 78 -6.90 -14.12 19.11
CA THR A 78 -7.73 -14.54 20.24
C THR A 78 -7.93 -13.38 21.20
N GLY A 79 -9.20 -13.05 21.44
CA GLY A 79 -9.61 -11.97 22.34
C GLY A 79 -10.05 -10.67 21.67
N LEU A 80 -9.98 -10.56 20.33
CA LEU A 80 -10.56 -9.42 19.64
C LEU A 80 -12.06 -9.61 19.40
N ILE A 81 -12.84 -8.60 19.73
CA ILE A 81 -14.25 -8.53 19.36
C ILE A 81 -14.33 -7.85 17.99
N LEU A 82 -14.62 -8.64 16.96
CA LEU A 82 -14.82 -8.15 15.62
C LEU A 82 -16.31 -8.06 15.30
N TYR A 83 -16.75 -6.89 14.90
CA TYR A 83 -18.13 -6.67 14.45
C TYR A 83 -18.33 -7.19 13.03
N ARG A 84 -19.50 -7.76 12.77
CA ARG A 84 -19.91 -8.15 11.44
C ARG A 84 -19.98 -6.92 10.51
N PRO A 85 -19.35 -6.94 9.32
CA PRO A 85 -19.23 -5.76 8.48
C PRO A 85 -20.55 -5.33 7.83
N THR A 86 -21.45 -6.26 7.54
CA THR A 86 -22.80 -5.94 7.02
C THR A 86 -23.75 -7.10 7.28
N ARG A 87 -25.04 -6.84 7.20
CA ARG A 87 -26.08 -7.89 7.24
C ARG A 87 -26.21 -8.48 5.83
N GLY A 88 -26.26 -9.82 5.75
CA GLY A 88 -26.37 -10.49 4.46
C GLY A 88 -26.02 -11.97 4.56
N MET A 89 -25.86 -12.61 3.43
CA MET A 89 -25.45 -14.02 3.32
C MET A 89 -24.12 -14.12 2.61
N VAL A 90 -23.23 -14.98 3.06
CA VAL A 90 -21.97 -15.27 2.35
C VAL A 90 -22.30 -15.89 0.99
N SER A 91 -21.92 -15.21 -0.09
CA SER A 91 -22.11 -15.66 -1.46
C SER A 91 -20.87 -16.28 -2.07
N ASP A 92 -19.68 -15.78 -1.73
CA ASP A 92 -18.40 -16.41 -2.08
C ASP A 92 -17.43 -16.33 -0.88
N ARG A 93 -16.60 -17.36 -0.77
CA ARG A 93 -15.72 -17.55 0.38
C ARG A 93 -14.29 -17.20 0.06
N PHE A 94 -13.51 -16.92 1.10
CA PHE A 94 -12.08 -16.75 1.00
C PHE A 94 -11.41 -17.99 0.35
N ASP A 95 -10.67 -17.76 -0.77
CA ASP A 95 -9.88 -18.79 -1.44
C ASP A 95 -8.57 -18.20 -1.99
N ALA A 96 -7.50 -18.34 -1.22
CA ALA A 96 -6.17 -17.84 -1.62
C ALA A 96 -5.63 -18.50 -2.91
N LYS A 97 -6.07 -19.73 -3.25
CA LYS A 97 -5.65 -20.42 -4.49
C LYS A 97 -6.25 -19.76 -5.72
N LYS A 98 -7.47 -19.26 -5.59
CA LYS A 98 -8.18 -18.50 -6.64
C LYS A 98 -7.84 -17.01 -6.61
N LYS A 99 -6.96 -16.56 -5.70
CA LYS A 99 -6.65 -15.15 -5.43
C LYS A 99 -7.87 -14.33 -4.96
N HIS A 100 -8.89 -15.00 -4.40
CA HIS A 100 -10.00 -14.37 -3.73
C HIS A 100 -9.66 -14.18 -2.25
N TYR A 101 -9.17 -12.98 -1.92
CA TYR A 101 -8.62 -12.66 -0.59
C TYR A 101 -9.64 -12.13 0.41
N GLY A 102 -10.92 -12.21 0.06
CA GLY A 102 -12.02 -11.74 0.89
C GLY A 102 -13.15 -12.74 1.01
N THR A 103 -14.20 -12.31 1.68
CA THR A 103 -15.49 -12.99 1.75
C THR A 103 -16.52 -12.05 1.13
N ASP A 104 -17.27 -12.56 0.15
CA ASP A 104 -18.35 -11.81 -0.47
C ASP A 104 -19.65 -12.02 0.30
N ILE A 105 -20.32 -10.92 0.64
CA ILE A 105 -21.55 -10.92 1.41
C ILE A 105 -22.64 -10.28 0.56
N ALA A 106 -23.54 -11.10 0.03
CA ALA A 106 -24.73 -10.62 -0.66
C ALA A 106 -25.62 -9.87 0.34
N ALA A 107 -25.90 -8.63 0.04
CA ALA A 107 -26.68 -7.74 0.91
C ALA A 107 -27.55 -6.81 0.06
N ASN A 108 -28.56 -6.18 0.70
CA ASN A 108 -29.40 -5.23 0.01
C ASN A 108 -28.61 -3.96 -0.36
N PRO A 109 -28.92 -3.34 -1.51
CA PRO A 109 -28.36 -2.02 -1.82
C PRO A 109 -28.64 -1.03 -0.70
N ASN A 110 -27.65 -0.18 -0.41
CA ASN A 110 -27.69 0.81 0.68
C ASN A 110 -27.76 0.22 2.11
N GLU A 111 -27.58 -1.08 2.30
CA GLU A 111 -27.36 -1.62 3.65
C GLU A 111 -26.07 -1.02 4.23
N SER A 112 -26.03 -0.80 5.53
CA SER A 112 -24.88 -0.20 6.19
C SER A 112 -23.68 -1.14 6.19
N VAL A 113 -22.52 -0.60 5.79
CA VAL A 113 -21.21 -1.23 5.98
C VAL A 113 -20.60 -0.68 7.26
N LEU A 114 -20.29 -1.57 8.20
CA LEU A 114 -19.81 -1.24 9.54
C LEU A 114 -18.31 -1.53 9.67
N ALA A 115 -17.60 -0.67 10.38
CA ALA A 115 -16.22 -0.95 10.78
C ALA A 115 -16.18 -2.20 11.70
N THR A 116 -15.33 -3.15 11.39
CA THR A 116 -15.22 -4.40 12.18
C THR A 116 -14.60 -4.19 13.55
N MET A 117 -13.82 -3.13 13.75
CA MET A 117 -13.18 -2.76 15.00
C MET A 117 -12.87 -1.27 15.01
N ASP A 118 -12.52 -0.72 16.18
CA ASP A 118 -12.00 0.65 16.29
C ASP A 118 -10.76 0.83 15.42
N GLY A 119 -10.64 1.98 14.76
CA GLY A 119 -9.50 2.23 13.89
C GLY A 119 -9.47 3.60 13.24
N THR A 120 -8.58 3.73 12.27
CA THR A 120 -8.44 4.95 11.46
C THR A 120 -8.57 4.58 9.99
N VAL A 121 -9.34 5.32 9.24
CA VAL A 121 -9.48 5.16 7.79
C VAL A 121 -8.14 5.53 7.13
N ILE A 122 -7.51 4.58 6.47
CA ILE A 122 -6.24 4.77 5.75
C ILE A 122 -6.42 4.90 4.25
N LEU A 123 -7.60 4.54 3.75
CA LEU A 123 -7.93 4.57 2.33
C LEU A 123 -9.42 4.79 2.15
N SER A 124 -9.81 5.78 1.35
CA SER A 124 -11.19 6.09 1.00
C SER A 124 -11.22 6.63 -0.42
N THR A 125 -11.45 5.74 -1.42
CA THR A 125 -11.27 6.07 -2.83
C THR A 125 -12.21 5.30 -3.75
N TYR A 126 -12.14 5.60 -5.04
CA TYR A 126 -12.83 4.89 -6.11
C TYR A 126 -11.84 4.40 -7.16
N THR A 127 -11.97 3.16 -7.57
CA THR A 127 -11.27 2.61 -8.75
C THR A 127 -12.27 2.01 -9.73
N ALA A 128 -11.91 1.97 -11.01
CA ALA A 128 -12.79 1.38 -12.02
C ALA A 128 -13.06 -0.11 -11.77
N GLU A 129 -12.10 -0.83 -11.21
CA GLU A 129 -12.16 -2.28 -10.98
C GLU A 129 -12.96 -2.64 -9.73
N THR A 130 -12.60 -2.03 -8.59
CA THR A 130 -13.17 -2.36 -7.27
C THR A 130 -14.32 -1.46 -6.87
N GLY A 131 -14.59 -0.40 -7.63
CA GLY A 131 -15.59 0.60 -7.28
C GLY A 131 -15.16 1.44 -6.08
N TYR A 132 -16.12 1.91 -5.29
CA TYR A 132 -15.87 2.57 -4.03
C TYR A 132 -15.30 1.58 -3.03
N LEU A 133 -14.16 1.93 -2.47
CA LEU A 133 -13.49 1.11 -1.47
C LEU A 133 -13.02 1.96 -0.30
N ILE A 134 -13.07 1.36 0.89
CA ILE A 134 -12.58 1.95 2.12
C ILE A 134 -11.73 0.93 2.88
N GLY A 135 -10.60 1.38 3.41
CA GLY A 135 -9.67 0.59 4.23
C GLY A 135 -9.51 1.22 5.60
N VAL A 136 -9.55 0.40 6.64
CA VAL A 136 -9.42 0.83 8.03
C VAL A 136 -8.25 0.08 8.67
N GLN A 137 -7.31 0.85 9.23
CA GLN A 137 -6.23 0.35 10.06
C GLN A 137 -6.73 0.23 11.50
N HIS A 138 -6.60 -0.94 12.05
CA HIS A 138 -6.92 -1.25 13.45
C HIS A 138 -5.66 -1.43 14.30
N SER A 139 -5.83 -1.67 15.58
CA SER A 139 -4.75 -2.11 16.47
C SER A 139 -4.24 -3.50 16.09
N GLN A 140 -3.07 -3.90 16.60
CA GLN A 140 -2.46 -5.22 16.43
C GLN A 140 -2.19 -5.60 14.95
N ASP A 141 -1.76 -4.62 14.13
CA ASP A 141 -1.40 -4.83 12.72
C ASP A 141 -2.53 -5.42 11.85
N LEU A 142 -3.79 -5.15 12.25
CA LEU A 142 -4.97 -5.60 11.53
C LEU A 142 -5.48 -4.49 10.61
N ILE A 143 -5.81 -4.84 9.37
CA ILE A 143 -6.45 -3.97 8.39
C ILE A 143 -7.70 -4.64 7.86
N SER A 144 -8.79 -3.91 7.77
CA SER A 144 -10.00 -4.34 7.07
C SER A 144 -10.23 -3.52 5.80
N VAL A 145 -10.64 -4.18 4.72
CA VAL A 145 -10.90 -3.55 3.43
C VAL A 145 -12.30 -3.92 2.96
N TYR A 146 -13.03 -2.91 2.51
CA TYR A 146 -14.42 -3.02 2.09
C TYR A 146 -14.53 -2.50 0.66
N LYS A 147 -14.94 -3.34 -0.31
CA LYS A 147 -15.02 -3.00 -1.73
C LYS A 147 -16.44 -3.13 -2.25
N HIS A 148 -16.66 -2.62 -3.47
CA HIS A 148 -17.94 -2.60 -4.19
C HIS A 148 -19.02 -1.78 -3.48
N CYS A 149 -18.62 -0.87 -2.59
CA CYS A 149 -19.54 0.02 -1.89
C CYS A 149 -20.33 0.90 -2.87
N GLY A 150 -21.55 1.32 -2.49
CA GLY A 150 -22.34 2.28 -3.25
C GLY A 150 -21.92 3.72 -2.97
N SER A 151 -21.56 4.01 -1.72
CA SER A 151 -21.02 5.30 -1.28
C SER A 151 -20.18 5.15 -0.03
N LEU A 152 -19.25 6.09 0.17
CA LEU A 152 -18.39 6.15 1.35
C LEU A 152 -18.90 7.25 2.29
N LEU A 153 -18.98 6.93 3.58
CA LEU A 153 -19.46 7.84 4.62
C LEU A 153 -18.30 8.47 5.41
N LYS A 154 -17.11 7.94 5.27
CA LYS A 154 -15.90 8.38 5.95
C LYS A 154 -14.80 8.70 4.95
N LYS A 155 -13.90 9.59 5.37
CA LYS A 155 -12.74 10.02 4.60
C LYS A 155 -11.45 9.49 5.22
N GLU A 156 -10.40 9.48 4.42
CA GLU A 156 -9.05 9.17 4.88
C GLU A 156 -8.65 10.08 6.05
N GLY A 157 -8.09 9.49 7.11
CA GLY A 157 -7.75 10.15 8.36
C GLY A 157 -8.86 10.13 9.43
N ASP A 158 -10.10 9.80 9.09
CA ASP A 158 -11.18 9.73 10.07
C ASP A 158 -10.97 8.57 11.05
N ARG A 159 -11.26 8.81 12.33
CA ARG A 159 -11.34 7.76 13.35
C ARG A 159 -12.73 7.16 13.36
N VAL A 160 -12.79 5.84 13.46
CA VAL A 160 -14.03 5.07 13.50
C VAL A 160 -14.05 4.11 14.68
N LYS A 161 -15.23 3.82 15.18
CA LYS A 161 -15.45 2.81 16.20
C LYS A 161 -15.98 1.52 15.60
N GLY A 162 -15.68 0.39 16.24
CA GLY A 162 -16.28 -0.88 15.86
C GLY A 162 -17.81 -0.81 15.86
N GLY A 163 -18.44 -1.27 14.78
CA GLY A 163 -19.89 -1.15 14.56
C GLY A 163 -20.36 0.20 14.03
N GLU A 164 -19.47 1.17 13.81
CA GLU A 164 -19.84 2.45 13.19
C GLU A 164 -20.01 2.30 11.68
N ALA A 165 -21.03 2.95 11.09
CA ALA A 165 -21.26 2.93 9.64
C ALA A 165 -20.18 3.76 8.91
N ILE A 166 -19.48 3.12 7.98
CA ILE A 166 -18.37 3.72 7.21
C ILE A 166 -18.66 3.83 5.73
N ALA A 167 -19.57 3.00 5.21
CA ALA A 167 -20.00 3.00 3.82
C ALA A 167 -21.40 2.41 3.69
N LEU A 168 -21.93 2.38 2.48
CA LEU A 168 -23.17 1.69 2.11
C LEU A 168 -22.87 0.60 1.08
N VAL A 169 -23.52 -0.54 1.18
CA VAL A 169 -23.43 -1.62 0.19
C VAL A 169 -23.90 -1.14 -1.17
N GLY A 170 -23.19 -1.53 -2.21
CA GLY A 170 -23.52 -1.20 -3.60
C GLY A 170 -23.22 -2.31 -4.58
N ASN A 171 -23.00 -1.91 -5.81
CA ASN A 171 -22.63 -2.76 -6.93
C ASN A 171 -21.65 -1.98 -7.84
N SER A 172 -20.67 -1.30 -7.23
CA SER A 172 -19.73 -0.46 -7.96
C SER A 172 -18.46 -1.24 -8.37
N GLY A 173 -17.87 -0.82 -9.50
CA GLY A 173 -16.69 -1.46 -10.07
C GLY A 173 -17.00 -2.59 -11.04
N THR A 174 -16.07 -2.83 -11.99
CA THR A 174 -16.26 -3.79 -13.08
C THR A 174 -16.23 -5.24 -12.62
N PHE A 175 -15.66 -5.53 -11.45
CA PHE A 175 -15.62 -6.89 -10.90
C PHE A 175 -16.85 -7.24 -10.05
N SER A 176 -17.78 -6.32 -9.87
CA SER A 176 -19.02 -6.60 -9.16
C SER A 176 -20.09 -7.15 -10.11
N THR A 177 -20.70 -8.27 -9.78
CA THR A 177 -21.75 -8.95 -10.57
C THR A 177 -23.15 -8.72 -10.02
N GLY A 178 -23.28 -8.09 -8.88
CA GLY A 178 -24.55 -7.80 -8.19
C GLY A 178 -24.32 -7.11 -6.86
N PRO A 179 -25.38 -6.65 -6.16
CA PRO A 179 -25.22 -6.00 -4.88
C PRO A 179 -24.60 -6.91 -3.83
N HIS A 180 -23.36 -6.63 -3.44
CA HIS A 180 -22.62 -7.36 -2.40
C HIS A 180 -21.53 -6.48 -1.79
N LEU A 181 -21.02 -6.88 -0.66
CA LEU A 181 -19.82 -6.36 -0.04
C LEU A 181 -18.70 -7.39 -0.19
N HIS A 182 -17.61 -7.03 -0.83
CA HIS A 182 -16.36 -7.79 -0.77
C HIS A 182 -15.56 -7.32 0.42
N PHE A 183 -15.37 -8.20 1.42
CA PHE A 183 -14.74 -7.90 2.70
C PHE A 183 -13.44 -8.67 2.86
N GLU A 184 -12.33 -7.95 3.04
CA GLU A 184 -11.01 -8.52 3.28
C GLU A 184 -10.53 -8.19 4.70
N LEU A 185 -9.83 -9.13 5.30
CA LEU A 185 -9.12 -8.95 6.56
C LEU A 185 -7.64 -9.28 6.37
N TRP A 186 -6.77 -8.37 6.77
CA TRP A 186 -5.33 -8.50 6.62
C TRP A 186 -4.65 -8.39 7.98
N TYR A 187 -3.75 -9.33 8.28
CA TYR A 187 -2.97 -9.35 9.51
C TYR A 187 -1.49 -9.34 9.17
N LYS A 188 -0.75 -8.34 9.66
CA LYS A 188 0.71 -8.15 9.38
C LYS A 188 1.03 -8.22 7.88
N GLY A 189 0.19 -7.63 7.03
CA GLY A 189 0.38 -7.60 5.58
C GLY A 189 -0.03 -8.87 4.84
N HIS A 190 -0.59 -9.87 5.52
CA HIS A 190 -1.07 -11.11 4.89
C HIS A 190 -2.59 -11.21 4.96
N PRO A 191 -3.27 -11.61 3.86
CA PRO A 191 -4.71 -11.81 3.88
C PRO A 191 -5.06 -13.03 4.74
N VAL A 192 -6.07 -12.88 5.59
CA VAL A 192 -6.57 -13.95 6.46
C VAL A 192 -8.04 -14.21 6.15
N ASN A 193 -8.48 -15.45 6.34
CA ASN A 193 -9.88 -15.81 6.10
C ASN A 193 -10.78 -15.16 7.17
N PRO A 194 -11.67 -14.21 6.78
CA PRO A 194 -12.53 -13.49 7.72
C PRO A 194 -13.49 -14.39 8.50
N GLU A 195 -13.95 -15.50 7.89
CA GLU A 195 -14.90 -16.43 8.48
C GLU A 195 -14.34 -17.17 9.71
N LYS A 196 -13.03 -17.12 9.94
CA LYS A 196 -12.41 -17.68 11.16
C LYS A 196 -12.54 -16.75 12.37
N TYR A 197 -12.82 -15.48 12.15
CA TYR A 197 -12.81 -14.42 13.17
C TYR A 197 -14.18 -13.76 13.35
N ILE A 198 -15.00 -13.77 12.30
CA ILE A 198 -16.31 -13.12 12.27
C ILE A 198 -17.37 -14.16 11.92
N VAL A 199 -18.46 -14.17 12.67
CA VAL A 199 -19.66 -14.95 12.34
C VAL A 199 -20.54 -14.10 11.43
N PHE A 200 -20.76 -14.58 10.21
CA PHE A 200 -21.55 -13.91 9.19
C PHE A 200 -23.02 -14.37 9.18
#